data_af2597dcc27ec648aa73fcdf049918a2
#
_entry.id   af2597dcc27ec648aa73fcdf049918a2
#
_cell.length_a   1.000
_cell.length_b   1.000
_cell.length_c   1.000
_cell.angle_alpha   90.00
_cell.angle_beta   90.00
_cell.angle_gamma   90.00
#
_symmetry.space_group_name_H-M   'P 1'
#
loop_
_entity.id
_entity.type
_entity.pdbx_description
1 polymer ?
#
loop_
_entity_poly.entity_id
_entity_poly.type
_entity_poly.pdbx_seq_one_letter_code
_entity_poly.pdbx_strand_id
1 'polypeptide(L)'
;MQDQMNTATPVVIEATDDNFKQAVIEESKQRPVVVDLWASWCGPCKTLGPILEKVAGERDGGFLLAKLDVDANPYTAQQFGVQSIPTVVAFRDGQPVDGFVGAVPEAMVNEFVDRLLPSQADLEAREALEEELEGDVAGAEAKYREALQVDANNREARLGLGRILADTDREDEARQIVMPLLPDADAERVLSGIEVRGWSKLTESGTLASARRLAAQGQWREALDGMLGALPDDPEARQAMVEVFSVLGDDDELVAEYRRKLANALF
;
A
#
# COMPACT_ATOMS: atom_id res chain seq x y z
N MET A 1 -30.52 11.05 30.07
CA MET A 1 -29.17 11.59 30.12
C MET A 1 -28.22 10.42 29.87
N GLN A 2 -27.85 10.19 28.63
CA GLN A 2 -26.81 9.21 28.28
C GLN A 2 -25.48 9.96 28.27
N ASP A 3 -24.65 9.57 29.22
CA ASP A 3 -23.27 10.05 29.35
C ASP A 3 -22.51 9.51 28.10
N GLN A 4 -22.28 10.37 27.13
CA GLN A 4 -21.33 10.06 26.03
C GLN A 4 -19.94 10.17 26.65
N MET A 5 -19.42 9.03 27.12
CA MET A 5 -18.00 8.91 27.45
C MET A 5 -17.20 9.21 26.16
N ASN A 6 -16.63 10.40 26.12
CA ASN A 6 -15.59 10.77 25.16
C ASN A 6 -14.37 9.88 25.48
N THR A 7 -14.29 8.71 24.86
CA THR A 7 -13.13 7.83 24.97
C THR A 7 -12.06 8.38 24.01
N ALA A 8 -11.31 9.38 24.48
CA ALA A 8 -10.07 9.75 23.79
C ALA A 8 -9.22 8.48 23.65
N THR A 9 -8.87 8.16 22.42
CA THR A 9 -8.03 6.98 22.13
C THR A 9 -6.70 7.16 22.86
N PRO A 10 -6.25 6.20 23.70
CA PRO A 10 -5.02 6.37 24.43
C PRO A 10 -3.84 6.56 23.49
N VAL A 11 -2.99 7.54 23.79
CA VAL A 11 -1.76 7.81 23.02
C VAL A 11 -0.54 7.09 23.60
N VAL A 12 -0.62 6.67 24.88
CA VAL A 12 0.43 5.92 25.60
C VAL A 12 -0.23 4.77 26.35
N ILE A 13 0.35 3.58 26.25
CA ILE A 13 -0.08 2.38 26.98
C ILE A 13 1.11 1.61 27.56
N GLU A 14 0.85 0.70 28.49
CA GLU A 14 1.80 -0.33 28.90
C GLU A 14 1.59 -1.61 28.09
N ALA A 15 2.68 -2.07 27.45
CA ALA A 15 2.73 -3.36 26.79
C ALA A 15 3.34 -4.41 27.70
N THR A 16 2.80 -5.62 27.69
CA THR A 16 3.24 -6.76 28.48
C THR A 16 3.32 -8.00 27.63
N ASP A 17 4.00 -9.07 28.11
CA ASP A 17 4.03 -10.37 27.44
C ASP A 17 2.63 -10.89 27.12
N ASP A 18 1.62 -10.62 27.98
CA ASP A 18 0.27 -11.11 27.81
C ASP A 18 -0.55 -10.32 26.80
N ASN A 19 -0.33 -8.98 26.70
CA ASN A 19 -1.15 -8.11 25.83
C ASN A 19 -0.45 -7.70 24.53
N PHE A 20 0.84 -8.03 24.33
CA PHE A 20 1.65 -7.52 23.23
C PHE A 20 1.02 -7.75 21.85
N LYS A 21 0.47 -8.95 21.65
CA LYS A 21 -0.20 -9.27 20.39
C LYS A 21 -1.34 -8.31 20.10
N GLN A 22 -2.22 -8.06 21.08
CA GLN A 22 -3.37 -7.19 20.89
C GLN A 22 -2.98 -5.71 20.86
N ALA A 23 -2.14 -5.31 21.81
CA ALA A 23 -1.80 -3.91 22.04
C ALA A 23 -0.79 -3.34 21.01
N VAL A 24 -0.01 -4.20 20.35
CA VAL A 24 1.01 -3.80 19.38
C VAL A 24 0.72 -4.37 18.00
N ILE A 25 0.62 -5.69 17.84
CA ILE A 25 0.51 -6.31 16.53
C ILE A 25 -0.83 -6.00 15.86
N GLU A 26 -1.96 -6.22 16.54
CA GLU A 26 -3.29 -5.95 15.97
C GLU A 26 -3.56 -4.44 15.86
N GLU A 27 -3.16 -3.65 16.85
CA GLU A 27 -3.30 -2.20 16.82
C GLU A 27 -2.49 -1.55 15.67
N SER A 28 -1.31 -2.12 15.35
CA SER A 28 -0.46 -1.59 14.28
C SER A 28 -1.06 -1.76 12.87
N LYS A 29 -2.16 -2.49 12.72
CA LYS A 29 -2.94 -2.59 11.48
C LYS A 29 -3.88 -1.39 11.28
N GLN A 30 -4.12 -0.60 12.34
CA GLN A 30 -5.00 0.58 12.31
C GLN A 30 -4.20 1.89 12.32
N ARG A 31 -3.14 1.95 13.10
CA ARG A 31 -2.21 3.10 13.21
C ARG A 31 -0.82 2.61 13.60
N PRO A 32 0.25 3.34 13.28
CA PRO A 32 1.59 2.97 13.72
C PRO A 32 1.67 2.81 15.24
N VAL A 33 2.41 1.80 15.70
CA VAL A 33 2.71 1.58 17.12
C VAL A 33 4.21 1.68 17.33
N VAL A 34 4.63 2.57 18.20
CA VAL A 34 6.04 2.72 18.62
C VAL A 34 6.22 2.04 19.96
N VAL A 35 7.06 1.02 20.02
CA VAL A 35 7.36 0.27 21.23
C VAL A 35 8.65 0.81 21.83
N ASP A 36 8.60 1.32 23.07
CA ASP A 36 9.75 1.72 23.88
C ASP A 36 10.13 0.56 24.84
N LEU A 37 11.24 -0.09 24.55
CA LEU A 37 11.80 -1.17 25.36
C LEU A 37 12.77 -0.54 26.39
N TRP A 38 12.37 -0.53 27.64
CA TRP A 38 13.00 0.21 28.73
C TRP A 38 13.13 -0.60 30.01
N ALA A 39 13.87 -0.08 31.02
CA ALA A 39 13.88 -0.60 32.39
C ALA A 39 14.05 0.53 33.41
N SER A 40 13.61 0.29 34.64
CA SER A 40 13.64 1.29 35.73
C SER A 40 15.03 1.74 36.14
N TRP A 41 16.04 0.91 35.99
CA TRP A 41 17.44 1.20 36.31
C TRP A 41 18.20 1.87 35.15
N CYS A 42 17.63 1.93 33.94
CA CYS A 42 18.27 2.46 32.74
C CYS A 42 18.28 4.01 32.76
N GLY A 43 19.44 4.59 32.96
CA GLY A 43 19.60 6.06 32.96
C GLY A 43 19.19 6.74 31.64
N PRO A 44 19.69 6.28 30.47
CA PRO A 44 19.30 6.85 29.17
C PRO A 44 17.79 6.71 28.88
N CYS A 45 17.12 5.64 29.34
CA CYS A 45 15.68 5.46 29.18
C CYS A 45 14.87 6.55 29.89
N LYS A 46 15.35 6.99 31.07
CA LYS A 46 14.74 8.11 31.83
C LYS A 46 14.79 9.45 31.09
N THR A 47 15.70 9.58 30.14
CA THR A 47 15.80 10.77 29.28
C THR A 47 14.91 10.63 28.05
N LEU A 48 14.89 9.45 27.40
CA LEU A 48 14.16 9.21 26.18
C LEU A 48 12.64 9.08 26.41
N GLY A 49 12.21 8.36 27.46
CA GLY A 49 10.80 8.10 27.72
C GLY A 49 9.93 9.35 27.76
N PRO A 50 10.28 10.40 28.52
CA PRO A 50 9.52 11.67 28.51
C PRO A 50 9.47 12.36 27.13
N ILE A 51 10.49 12.22 26.29
CA ILE A 51 10.51 12.76 24.93
C ILE A 51 9.51 11.99 24.06
N LEU A 52 9.49 10.66 24.11
CA LEU A 52 8.54 9.82 23.38
C LEU A 52 7.10 10.11 23.80
N GLU A 53 6.84 10.24 25.11
CA GLU A 53 5.52 10.58 25.67
C GLU A 53 5.04 11.97 25.21
N LYS A 54 5.94 12.96 25.23
CA LYS A 54 5.66 14.30 24.73
C LYS A 54 5.29 14.27 23.24
N VAL A 55 6.11 13.65 22.42
CA VAL A 55 5.88 13.54 20.96
C VAL A 55 4.58 12.78 20.67
N ALA A 56 4.26 11.72 21.42
CA ALA A 56 3.00 11.00 21.29
C ALA A 56 1.79 11.90 21.58
N GLY A 57 1.87 12.71 22.61
CA GLY A 57 0.83 13.69 22.95
C GLY A 57 0.66 14.78 21.88
N GLU A 58 1.75 15.24 21.27
CA GLU A 58 1.73 16.28 20.22
C GLU A 58 1.18 15.79 18.87
N ARG A 59 1.15 14.48 18.63
CA ARG A 59 0.64 13.86 17.38
C ARG A 59 -0.83 13.41 17.48
N ASP A 60 -1.52 13.74 18.54
CA ASP A 60 -2.99 13.60 18.74
C ASP A 60 -3.55 12.22 18.33
N GLY A 61 -2.82 11.15 18.66
CA GLY A 61 -3.22 9.77 18.33
C GLY A 61 -2.80 9.27 16.93
N GLY A 62 -2.05 10.04 16.17
CA GLY A 62 -1.49 9.60 14.88
C GLY A 62 -0.64 8.34 15.01
N PHE A 63 -0.07 8.06 16.18
CA PHE A 63 0.54 6.77 16.55
C PHE A 63 0.26 6.44 18.01
N LEU A 64 0.46 5.16 18.38
CA LEU A 64 0.40 4.69 19.75
C LEU A 64 1.81 4.46 20.29
N LEU A 65 2.14 5.02 21.46
CA LEU A 65 3.34 4.68 22.20
C LEU A 65 3.03 3.53 23.18
N ALA A 66 3.66 2.39 22.97
CA ALA A 66 3.57 1.21 23.84
C ALA A 66 4.88 1.06 24.63
N LYS A 67 4.82 1.22 25.97
CA LYS A 67 5.98 1.10 26.83
C LYS A 67 6.10 -0.32 27.36
N LEU A 68 7.24 -0.98 27.17
CA LEU A 68 7.50 -2.35 27.60
C LEU A 68 8.72 -2.40 28.52
N ASP A 69 8.48 -2.71 29.82
CA ASP A 69 9.55 -2.96 30.78
C ASP A 69 10.15 -4.34 30.53
N VAL A 70 11.42 -4.38 30.08
CA VAL A 70 12.09 -5.63 29.70
C VAL A 70 12.38 -6.57 30.87
N ASP A 71 12.45 -6.05 32.09
CA ASP A 71 12.63 -6.88 33.30
C ASP A 71 11.33 -7.59 33.68
N ALA A 72 10.18 -6.94 33.48
CA ALA A 72 8.88 -7.52 33.75
C ALA A 72 8.36 -8.40 32.60
N ASN A 73 8.87 -8.19 31.37
CA ASN A 73 8.40 -8.82 30.15
C ASN A 73 9.54 -9.47 29.35
N PRO A 74 10.25 -10.44 29.94
CA PRO A 74 11.45 -11.03 29.35
C PRO A 74 11.19 -11.85 28.07
N TYR A 75 9.98 -12.40 27.90
CA TYR A 75 9.62 -13.19 26.72
C TYR A 75 9.59 -12.31 25.47
N THR A 76 8.87 -11.22 25.53
CA THR A 76 8.80 -10.26 24.42
C THR A 76 10.16 -9.63 24.13
N ALA A 77 10.89 -9.20 25.17
CA ALA A 77 12.24 -8.65 25.01
C ALA A 77 13.19 -9.62 24.30
N GLN A 78 13.12 -10.92 24.62
CA GLN A 78 13.94 -11.96 23.97
C GLN A 78 13.53 -12.16 22.50
N GLN A 79 12.24 -12.13 22.17
CA GLN A 79 11.78 -12.28 20.78
C GLN A 79 12.33 -11.17 19.87
N PHE A 80 12.47 -9.95 20.38
CA PHE A 80 13.07 -8.83 19.64
C PHE A 80 14.61 -8.85 19.64
N GLY A 81 15.24 -9.81 20.33
CA GLY A 81 16.68 -9.90 20.41
C GLY A 81 17.31 -8.65 21.01
N VAL A 82 16.63 -7.99 21.98
CA VAL A 82 17.08 -6.74 22.59
C VAL A 82 18.42 -6.97 23.31
N GLN A 83 19.48 -6.37 22.75
CA GLN A 83 20.84 -6.46 23.32
C GLN A 83 21.19 -5.28 24.22
N SER A 84 20.47 -4.17 24.07
CA SER A 84 20.69 -2.95 24.84
C SER A 84 19.40 -2.12 24.91
N ILE A 85 19.29 -1.30 25.99
CA ILE A 85 18.16 -0.39 26.20
C ILE A 85 18.67 1.05 26.39
N PRO A 86 17.88 2.08 25.98
CA PRO A 86 16.58 1.96 25.32
C PRO A 86 16.70 1.41 23.90
N THR A 87 15.73 0.61 23.48
CA THR A 87 15.52 0.22 22.08
C THR A 87 14.10 0.60 21.71
N VAL A 88 13.92 1.31 20.60
CA VAL A 88 12.62 1.72 20.08
C VAL A 88 12.37 1.01 18.76
N VAL A 89 11.17 0.41 18.62
CA VAL A 89 10.76 -0.32 17.40
C VAL A 89 9.40 0.16 16.97
N ALA A 90 9.25 0.52 15.70
CA ALA A 90 7.96 0.89 15.12
C ALA A 90 7.33 -0.29 14.39
N PHE A 91 6.02 -0.47 14.58
CA PHE A 91 5.20 -1.47 13.92
C PHE A 91 4.16 -0.82 13.03
N ARG A 92 3.94 -1.41 11.85
CA ARG A 92 2.85 -1.11 10.93
C ARG A 92 2.40 -2.42 10.29
N ASP A 93 1.09 -2.61 10.11
CA ASP A 93 0.49 -3.82 9.50
C ASP A 93 0.95 -5.14 10.14
N GLY A 94 1.17 -5.12 11.45
CA GLY A 94 1.63 -6.28 12.22
C GLY A 94 3.11 -6.60 12.10
N GLN A 95 3.90 -5.77 11.40
CA GLN A 95 5.32 -6.01 11.14
C GLN A 95 6.20 -4.87 11.68
N PRO A 96 7.42 -5.16 12.17
CA PRO A 96 8.38 -4.12 12.46
C PRO A 96 8.86 -3.45 11.17
N VAL A 97 8.82 -2.11 11.12
CA VAL A 97 9.15 -1.33 9.91
C VAL A 97 10.35 -0.41 10.07
N ASP A 98 10.63 0.08 11.28
CA ASP A 98 11.75 0.99 11.58
C ASP A 98 12.13 0.88 13.06
N GLY A 99 13.28 1.40 13.47
CA GLY A 99 13.69 1.42 14.88
C GLY A 99 15.07 2.04 15.10
N PHE A 100 15.37 2.31 16.36
CA PHE A 100 16.70 2.78 16.77
C PHE A 100 17.06 2.28 18.16
N VAL A 101 18.35 2.35 18.49
CA VAL A 101 18.91 1.93 19.77
C VAL A 101 19.63 3.10 20.44
N GLY A 102 19.42 3.26 21.74
CA GLY A 102 20.00 4.32 22.54
C GLY A 102 19.11 5.57 22.65
N ALA A 103 19.45 6.45 23.59
CA ALA A 103 18.75 7.71 23.71
C ALA A 103 19.18 8.68 22.62
N VAL A 104 18.21 9.28 21.94
CA VAL A 104 18.41 10.25 20.88
C VAL A 104 17.74 11.58 21.23
N PRO A 105 18.19 12.70 20.65
CA PRO A 105 17.54 14.01 20.84
C PRO A 105 16.10 14.03 20.30
N GLU A 106 15.26 14.92 20.84
CA GLU A 106 13.86 15.09 20.45
C GLU A 106 13.68 15.32 18.93
N ALA A 107 14.59 16.05 18.28
CA ALA A 107 14.53 16.25 16.84
C ALA A 107 14.57 14.92 16.05
N MET A 108 15.44 13.97 16.46
CA MET A 108 15.52 12.65 15.84
C MET A 108 14.30 11.77 16.14
N VAL A 109 13.69 11.93 17.33
CA VAL A 109 12.42 11.25 17.65
C VAL A 109 11.30 11.79 16.74
N ASN A 110 11.23 13.11 16.54
CA ASN A 110 10.25 13.70 15.61
C ASN A 110 10.46 13.19 14.17
N GLU A 111 11.68 13.22 13.65
CA GLU A 111 11.98 12.68 12.31
C GLU A 111 11.63 11.20 12.17
N PHE A 112 11.88 10.40 13.21
CA PHE A 112 11.50 8.99 13.24
C PHE A 112 9.98 8.83 13.19
N VAL A 113 9.23 9.56 14.00
CA VAL A 113 7.77 9.51 14.03
C VAL A 113 7.16 10.05 12.72
N ASP A 114 7.70 11.15 12.18
CA ASP A 114 7.20 11.74 10.93
C ASP A 114 7.32 10.76 9.74
N ARG A 115 8.34 9.87 9.71
CA ARG A 115 8.42 8.78 8.73
C ARG A 115 7.36 7.69 8.91
N LEU A 116 6.80 7.58 10.10
CA LEU A 116 5.75 6.60 10.40
C LEU A 116 4.34 7.12 10.11
N LEU A 117 4.15 8.42 10.11
CA LEU A 117 2.84 9.02 9.88
C LEU A 117 2.56 9.18 8.39
N PRO A 118 1.28 9.16 7.98
CA PRO A 118 0.92 9.56 6.62
C PRO A 118 1.41 10.97 6.34
N SER A 119 2.05 11.16 5.20
CA SER A 119 2.39 12.48 4.71
C SER A 119 1.14 13.28 4.31
N GLN A 120 1.26 14.58 4.11
CA GLN A 120 0.17 15.40 3.58
C GLN A 120 -0.33 14.85 2.23
N ALA A 121 0.58 14.40 1.37
CA ALA A 121 0.22 13.79 0.09
C ALA A 121 -0.57 12.48 0.26
N ASP A 122 -0.24 11.65 1.27
CA ASP A 122 -1.00 10.44 1.56
C ASP A 122 -2.42 10.75 2.06
N LEU A 123 -2.58 11.80 2.87
CA LEU A 123 -3.90 12.24 3.35
C LEU A 123 -4.76 12.74 2.18
N GLU A 124 -4.21 13.59 1.33
CA GLU A 124 -4.89 14.10 0.12
C GLU A 124 -5.25 12.97 -0.85
N ALA A 125 -4.36 11.98 -1.04
CA ALA A 125 -4.66 10.83 -1.88
C ALA A 125 -5.77 9.94 -1.31
N ARG A 126 -5.88 9.81 0.02
CA ARG A 126 -6.99 9.10 0.67
C ARG A 126 -8.31 9.84 0.52
N GLU A 127 -8.33 11.14 0.74
CA GLU A 127 -9.52 11.96 0.51
C GLU A 127 -9.97 11.89 -0.95
N ALA A 128 -9.02 11.90 -1.90
CA ALA A 128 -9.31 11.69 -3.31
C ALA A 128 -9.98 10.34 -3.58
N LEU A 129 -9.49 9.27 -2.94
CA LEU A 129 -10.11 7.94 -3.08
C LEU A 129 -11.54 7.90 -2.51
N GLU A 130 -11.79 8.58 -1.39
CA GLU A 130 -13.14 8.70 -0.81
C GLU A 130 -14.09 9.39 -1.79
N GLU A 131 -13.70 10.52 -2.39
CA GLU A 131 -14.47 11.22 -3.42
C GLU A 131 -14.69 10.35 -4.67
N GLU A 132 -13.68 9.60 -5.11
CA GLU A 132 -13.80 8.64 -6.23
C GLU A 132 -14.88 7.58 -5.94
N LEU A 133 -14.89 7.02 -4.71
CA LEU A 133 -15.87 6.03 -4.28
C LEU A 133 -17.29 6.60 -4.13
N GLU A 134 -17.42 7.88 -3.80
CA GLU A 134 -18.69 8.61 -3.77
C GLU A 134 -19.19 9.00 -5.17
N GLY A 135 -18.35 8.86 -6.19
CA GLY A 135 -18.67 9.15 -7.58
C GLY A 135 -18.33 10.59 -8.01
N ASP A 136 -17.69 11.39 -7.15
CA ASP A 136 -17.15 12.70 -7.54
C ASP A 136 -15.76 12.54 -8.20
N VAL A 137 -15.78 12.07 -9.44
CA VAL A 137 -14.56 11.85 -10.23
C VAL A 137 -13.78 13.16 -10.46
N ALA A 138 -14.48 14.30 -10.57
CA ALA A 138 -13.80 15.58 -10.82
C ALA A 138 -13.09 16.10 -9.55
N GLY A 139 -13.73 15.98 -8.40
CA GLY A 139 -13.12 16.27 -7.10
C GLY A 139 -11.92 15.38 -6.83
N ALA A 140 -12.09 14.06 -7.00
CA ALA A 140 -11.03 13.07 -6.84
C ALA A 140 -9.80 13.38 -7.72
N GLU A 141 -10.02 13.71 -9.01
CA GLU A 141 -8.93 14.10 -9.92
C GLU A 141 -8.17 15.32 -9.41
N ALA A 142 -8.88 16.36 -8.95
CA ALA A 142 -8.26 17.57 -8.43
C ALA A 142 -7.39 17.27 -7.20
N LYS A 143 -7.90 16.49 -6.25
CA LYS A 143 -7.16 16.10 -5.03
C LYS A 143 -5.97 15.19 -5.31
N TYR A 144 -6.08 14.22 -6.24
CA TYR A 144 -4.90 13.44 -6.64
C TYR A 144 -3.82 14.33 -7.26
N ARG A 145 -4.19 15.36 -8.02
CA ARG A 145 -3.22 16.33 -8.55
C ARG A 145 -2.57 17.19 -7.44
N GLU A 146 -3.35 17.59 -6.43
CA GLU A 146 -2.83 18.30 -5.25
C GLU A 146 -1.83 17.43 -4.49
N ALA A 147 -2.15 16.17 -4.23
CA ALA A 147 -1.24 15.22 -3.62
C ALA A 147 0.08 15.10 -4.40
N LEU A 148 0.03 15.05 -5.74
CA LEU A 148 1.22 14.99 -6.58
C LEU A 148 2.01 16.31 -6.66
N GLN A 149 1.42 17.45 -6.30
CA GLN A 149 2.16 18.70 -6.11
C GLN A 149 2.97 18.70 -4.81
N VAL A 150 2.46 18.04 -3.77
CA VAL A 150 3.15 17.88 -2.48
C VAL A 150 4.24 16.81 -2.59
N ASP A 151 3.92 15.65 -3.11
CA ASP A 151 4.86 14.57 -3.39
C ASP A 151 4.59 13.96 -4.77
N ALA A 152 5.42 14.37 -5.74
CA ALA A 152 5.34 13.90 -7.12
C ALA A 152 5.50 12.36 -7.25
N ASN A 153 6.03 11.67 -6.25
CA ASN A 153 6.22 10.22 -6.24
C ASN A 153 5.16 9.48 -5.42
N ASN A 154 4.15 10.18 -4.89
CA ASN A 154 3.09 9.51 -4.15
C ASN A 154 2.41 8.44 -5.01
N ARG A 155 2.56 7.20 -4.59
CA ARG A 155 2.11 6.01 -5.32
C ARG A 155 0.60 5.99 -5.51
N GLU A 156 -0.13 6.23 -4.41
CA GLU A 156 -1.60 6.15 -4.40
C GLU A 156 -2.22 7.22 -5.30
N ALA A 157 -1.68 8.43 -5.24
CA ALA A 157 -2.12 9.53 -6.09
C ALA A 157 -1.83 9.27 -7.58
N ARG A 158 -0.65 8.70 -7.92
CA ARG A 158 -0.35 8.32 -9.30
C ARG A 158 -1.28 7.24 -9.84
N LEU A 159 -1.57 6.22 -9.04
CA LEU A 159 -2.47 5.13 -9.44
C LEU A 159 -3.91 5.63 -9.58
N GLY A 160 -4.42 6.39 -8.60
CA GLY A 160 -5.76 6.96 -8.64
C GLY A 160 -5.96 7.89 -9.84
N LEU A 161 -5.07 8.85 -10.01
CA LEU A 161 -5.10 9.75 -11.15
C LEU A 161 -4.99 8.99 -12.48
N GLY A 162 -4.10 8.01 -12.55
CA GLY A 162 -3.91 7.19 -13.75
C GLY A 162 -5.18 6.43 -14.15
N ARG A 163 -5.91 5.86 -13.18
CA ARG A 163 -7.21 5.22 -13.44
C ARG A 163 -8.24 6.20 -13.99
N ILE A 164 -8.44 7.33 -13.31
CA ILE A 164 -9.38 8.38 -13.74
C ILE A 164 -9.06 8.86 -15.16
N LEU A 165 -7.80 9.15 -15.45
CA LEU A 165 -7.36 9.61 -16.76
C LEU A 165 -7.61 8.55 -17.85
N ALA A 166 -7.30 7.29 -17.54
CA ALA A 166 -7.54 6.17 -18.45
C ALA A 166 -9.03 5.96 -18.74
N ASP A 167 -9.90 6.16 -17.75
CA ASP A 167 -11.36 5.99 -17.88
C ASP A 167 -12.04 7.20 -18.55
N THR A 168 -11.34 8.32 -18.66
CA THR A 168 -11.82 9.55 -19.30
C THR A 168 -11.14 9.84 -20.64
N ASP A 169 -10.66 8.80 -21.35
CA ASP A 169 -10.03 8.88 -22.69
C ASP A 169 -8.76 9.77 -22.75
N ARG A 170 -8.09 9.99 -21.61
CA ARG A 170 -6.81 10.71 -21.50
C ARG A 170 -5.63 9.73 -21.35
N GLU A 171 -5.58 8.75 -22.23
CA GLU A 171 -4.66 7.62 -22.15
C GLU A 171 -3.18 8.02 -22.12
N ASP A 172 -2.76 9.02 -22.91
CA ASP A 172 -1.37 9.48 -22.95
C ASP A 172 -0.92 10.12 -21.63
N GLU A 173 -1.80 10.90 -21.00
CA GLU A 173 -1.54 11.51 -19.69
C GLU A 173 -1.50 10.41 -18.62
N ALA A 174 -2.43 9.46 -18.65
CA ALA A 174 -2.44 8.31 -17.75
C ALA A 174 -1.11 7.53 -17.80
N ARG A 175 -0.60 7.25 -19.01
CA ARG A 175 0.70 6.59 -19.19
C ARG A 175 1.84 7.39 -18.56
N GLN A 176 1.91 8.71 -18.78
CA GLN A 176 2.95 9.55 -18.20
C GLN A 176 2.96 9.56 -16.67
N ILE A 177 1.77 9.53 -16.05
CA ILE A 177 1.62 9.52 -14.60
C ILE A 177 2.00 8.16 -14.00
N VAL A 178 1.61 7.04 -14.66
CA VAL A 178 1.73 5.69 -14.10
C VAL A 178 3.07 5.02 -14.39
N MET A 179 3.66 5.24 -15.59
CA MET A 179 4.91 4.58 -15.99
C MET A 179 6.06 4.68 -14.98
N PRO A 180 6.26 5.80 -14.25
CA PRO A 180 7.34 5.88 -13.26
C PRO A 180 7.20 4.92 -12.07
N LEU A 181 6.04 4.30 -11.89
CA LEU A 181 5.83 3.32 -10.83
C LEU A 181 6.33 1.90 -11.19
N LEU A 182 6.59 1.62 -12.48
CA LEU A 182 7.03 0.28 -12.88
C LEU A 182 8.33 -0.14 -12.17
N PRO A 183 8.40 -1.41 -11.72
CA PRO A 183 7.54 -2.58 -12.04
C PRO A 183 6.43 -2.87 -11.00
N ASP A 184 5.62 -1.90 -10.64
CA ASP A 184 4.51 -2.07 -9.70
C ASP A 184 3.32 -2.78 -10.39
N ALA A 185 2.73 -3.81 -9.75
CA ALA A 185 1.66 -4.62 -10.32
C ALA A 185 0.36 -3.83 -10.60
N ASP A 186 0.02 -2.85 -9.75
CA ASP A 186 -1.17 -2.03 -9.97
C ASP A 186 -0.94 -1.03 -11.11
N ALA A 187 0.29 -0.53 -11.25
CA ALA A 187 0.69 0.29 -12.38
C ALA A 187 0.63 -0.51 -13.70
N GLU A 188 1.13 -1.74 -13.72
CA GLU A 188 1.01 -2.64 -14.86
C GLU A 188 -0.45 -2.89 -15.22
N ARG A 189 -1.32 -3.08 -14.23
CA ARG A 189 -2.77 -3.26 -14.46
C ARG A 189 -3.40 -2.06 -15.15
N VAL A 190 -3.10 -0.83 -14.71
CA VAL A 190 -3.61 0.39 -15.35
C VAL A 190 -3.12 0.49 -16.78
N LEU A 191 -1.82 0.28 -17.03
CA LEU A 191 -1.21 0.37 -18.36
C LEU A 191 -1.77 -0.71 -19.31
N SER A 192 -1.89 -1.94 -18.86
CA SER A 192 -2.49 -3.04 -19.63
C SER A 192 -3.97 -2.77 -19.91
N GLY A 193 -4.69 -2.16 -18.97
CA GLY A 193 -6.08 -1.73 -19.19
C GLY A 193 -6.22 -0.72 -20.32
N ILE A 194 -5.30 0.24 -20.42
CA ILE A 194 -5.24 1.20 -21.53
C ILE A 194 -4.97 0.46 -22.86
N GLU A 195 -4.01 -0.45 -22.87
CA GLU A 195 -3.66 -1.24 -24.06
C GLU A 195 -4.85 -2.07 -24.54
N VAL A 196 -5.46 -2.83 -23.66
CA VAL A 196 -6.62 -3.68 -23.97
C VAL A 196 -7.81 -2.85 -24.49
N ARG A 197 -8.11 -1.70 -23.89
CA ARG A 197 -9.18 -0.81 -24.42
C ARG A 197 -8.85 -0.30 -25.82
N GLY A 198 -7.58 0.03 -26.08
CA GLY A 198 -7.10 0.46 -27.38
C GLY A 198 -7.37 -0.56 -28.50
N TRP A 199 -7.45 -1.84 -28.17
CA TRP A 199 -7.74 -2.91 -29.14
C TRP A 199 -9.14 -2.83 -29.77
N SER A 200 -10.06 -2.11 -29.15
CA SER A 200 -11.37 -1.82 -29.76
C SER A 200 -11.25 -1.04 -31.08
N LYS A 201 -10.19 -0.26 -31.24
CA LYS A 201 -9.90 0.60 -32.40
C LYS A 201 -9.16 -0.14 -33.54
N LEU A 202 -8.80 -1.43 -33.34
CA LEU A 202 -8.07 -2.22 -34.35
C LEU A 202 -8.92 -2.51 -35.58
N THR A 203 -8.41 -2.15 -36.75
CA THR A 203 -9.05 -2.38 -38.05
C THR A 203 -8.50 -3.60 -38.78
N GLU A 204 -7.44 -4.19 -38.26
CA GLU A 204 -6.77 -5.38 -38.81
C GLU A 204 -7.69 -6.61 -38.78
N SER A 205 -7.46 -7.53 -39.71
CA SER A 205 -8.13 -8.83 -39.76
C SER A 205 -7.19 -9.96 -39.36
N GLY A 206 -7.72 -11.03 -38.78
CA GLY A 206 -6.96 -12.17 -38.31
C GLY A 206 -7.43 -12.70 -36.97
N THR A 207 -6.95 -13.88 -36.59
CA THR A 207 -7.34 -14.55 -35.35
C THR A 207 -6.98 -13.70 -34.14
N LEU A 208 -5.73 -13.23 -34.05
CA LEU A 208 -5.27 -12.40 -32.93
C LEU A 208 -6.00 -11.06 -32.85
N ALA A 209 -6.18 -10.36 -33.99
CA ALA A 209 -6.90 -9.08 -34.00
C ALA A 209 -8.38 -9.25 -33.56
N SER A 210 -9.01 -10.35 -33.93
CA SER A 210 -10.37 -10.68 -33.49
C SER A 210 -10.40 -10.95 -31.97
N ALA A 211 -9.44 -11.72 -31.47
CA ALA A 211 -9.30 -12.01 -30.04
C ALA A 211 -9.03 -10.75 -29.20
N ARG A 212 -8.19 -9.84 -29.69
CA ARG A 212 -7.93 -8.54 -29.06
C ARG A 212 -9.21 -7.70 -28.95
N ARG A 213 -10.05 -7.65 -30.00
CA ARG A 213 -11.33 -6.94 -29.96
C ARG A 213 -12.32 -7.57 -28.97
N LEU A 214 -12.33 -8.90 -28.84
CA LEU A 214 -13.14 -9.59 -27.81
C LEU A 214 -12.69 -9.21 -26.41
N ALA A 215 -11.36 -9.15 -26.15
CA ALA A 215 -10.83 -8.69 -24.87
C ALA A 215 -11.26 -7.25 -24.55
N ALA A 216 -11.18 -6.34 -25.54
CA ALA A 216 -11.64 -4.95 -25.38
C ALA A 216 -13.14 -4.83 -25.05
N GLN A 217 -13.92 -5.87 -25.32
CA GLN A 217 -15.37 -5.97 -25.00
C GLN A 217 -15.63 -6.72 -23.69
N GLY A 218 -14.58 -7.12 -22.96
CA GLY A 218 -14.70 -7.90 -21.72
C GLY A 218 -15.05 -9.38 -21.93
N GLN A 219 -14.99 -9.88 -23.16
CA GLN A 219 -15.25 -11.28 -23.48
C GLN A 219 -13.96 -12.10 -23.27
N TRP A 220 -13.55 -12.20 -21.99
CA TRP A 220 -12.21 -12.66 -21.61
C TRP A 220 -11.90 -14.09 -22.02
N ARG A 221 -12.84 -15.02 -21.83
CA ARG A 221 -12.63 -16.44 -22.16
C ARG A 221 -12.45 -16.65 -23.66
N GLU A 222 -13.35 -16.07 -24.46
CA GLU A 222 -13.31 -16.15 -25.93
C GLU A 222 -12.07 -15.45 -26.49
N ALA A 223 -11.66 -14.35 -25.88
CA ALA A 223 -10.44 -13.63 -26.22
C ALA A 223 -9.20 -14.51 -25.96
N LEU A 224 -9.09 -15.10 -24.78
CA LEU A 224 -7.97 -15.95 -24.41
C LEU A 224 -7.91 -17.25 -25.23
N ASP A 225 -9.04 -17.85 -25.56
CA ASP A 225 -9.09 -19.01 -26.49
C ASP A 225 -8.59 -18.62 -27.89
N GLY A 226 -9.01 -17.46 -28.39
CA GLY A 226 -8.55 -16.94 -29.68
C GLY A 226 -7.06 -16.60 -29.69
N MET A 227 -6.54 -16.00 -28.63
CA MET A 227 -5.10 -15.71 -28.48
C MET A 227 -4.29 -16.99 -28.40
N LEU A 228 -4.74 -17.98 -27.62
CA LEU A 228 -4.09 -19.28 -27.51
C LEU A 228 -4.03 -20.00 -28.88
N GLY A 229 -5.11 -19.93 -29.66
CA GLY A 229 -5.19 -20.48 -31.02
C GLY A 229 -4.28 -19.74 -32.00
N ALA A 230 -3.94 -18.49 -31.78
CA ALA A 230 -3.05 -17.71 -32.64
C ALA A 230 -1.55 -17.90 -32.33
N LEU A 231 -1.19 -18.48 -31.16
CA LEU A 231 0.21 -18.66 -30.73
C LEU A 231 1.14 -19.29 -31.76
N PRO A 232 0.74 -20.35 -32.53
CA PRO A 232 1.64 -20.97 -33.48
C PRO A 232 2.05 -20.07 -34.66
N ASP A 233 1.17 -19.10 -35.00
CA ASP A 233 1.31 -18.28 -36.20
C ASP A 233 1.66 -16.81 -35.87
N ASP A 234 1.47 -16.39 -34.65
CA ASP A 234 1.63 -14.98 -34.24
C ASP A 234 2.35 -14.87 -32.91
N PRO A 235 3.60 -14.39 -32.87
CA PRO A 235 4.40 -14.28 -31.65
C PRO A 235 3.84 -13.22 -30.67
N GLU A 236 3.01 -12.27 -31.13
CA GLU A 236 2.40 -11.25 -30.28
C GLU A 236 1.23 -11.81 -29.46
N ALA A 237 0.70 -12.99 -29.82
CA ALA A 237 -0.41 -13.60 -29.09
C ALA A 237 -0.07 -13.86 -27.61
N ARG A 238 1.19 -14.24 -27.33
CA ARG A 238 1.68 -14.41 -25.95
C ARG A 238 1.62 -13.11 -25.17
N GLN A 239 2.11 -12.01 -25.76
CA GLN A 239 2.10 -10.70 -25.10
C GLN A 239 0.66 -10.24 -24.85
N ALA A 240 -0.23 -10.39 -25.82
CA ALA A 240 -1.63 -10.05 -25.66
C ALA A 240 -2.31 -10.84 -24.52
N MET A 241 -1.97 -12.12 -24.34
CA MET A 241 -2.45 -12.89 -23.18
C MET A 241 -1.91 -12.34 -21.86
N VAL A 242 -0.65 -11.90 -21.79
CA VAL A 242 -0.05 -11.30 -20.60
C VAL A 242 -0.76 -10.00 -20.24
N GLU A 243 -1.09 -9.13 -21.21
CA GLU A 243 -1.86 -7.92 -20.97
C GLU A 243 -3.24 -8.23 -20.37
N VAL A 244 -3.94 -9.24 -20.90
CA VAL A 244 -5.22 -9.69 -20.34
C VAL A 244 -5.05 -10.22 -18.91
N PHE A 245 -3.99 -10.97 -18.62
CA PHE A 245 -3.71 -11.47 -17.27
C PHE A 245 -3.47 -10.33 -16.29
N SER A 246 -2.74 -9.29 -16.70
CA SER A 246 -2.50 -8.11 -15.86
C SER A 246 -3.80 -7.36 -15.56
N VAL A 247 -4.70 -7.25 -16.53
CA VAL A 247 -6.03 -6.62 -16.33
C VAL A 247 -6.89 -7.40 -15.35
N LEU A 248 -6.96 -8.73 -15.50
CA LEU A 248 -7.78 -9.61 -14.65
C LEU A 248 -7.20 -9.76 -13.24
N GLY A 249 -5.87 -9.75 -13.12
CA GLY A 249 -5.15 -9.97 -11.86
C GLY A 249 -4.88 -11.45 -11.55
N ASP A 250 -3.91 -11.69 -10.68
CA ASP A 250 -3.39 -13.04 -10.38
C ASP A 250 -4.40 -13.95 -9.67
N ASP A 251 -5.36 -13.38 -8.96
CA ASP A 251 -6.39 -14.12 -8.22
C ASP A 251 -7.57 -14.58 -9.09
N ASP A 252 -7.63 -14.17 -10.37
CA ASP A 252 -8.70 -14.58 -11.28
C ASP A 252 -8.53 -16.03 -11.74
N GLU A 253 -9.62 -16.81 -11.69
CA GLU A 253 -9.63 -18.22 -12.08
C GLU A 253 -9.24 -18.44 -13.55
N LEU A 254 -9.62 -17.51 -14.45
CA LEU A 254 -9.23 -17.56 -15.85
C LEU A 254 -7.71 -17.41 -16.01
N VAL A 255 -7.09 -16.53 -15.24
CA VAL A 255 -5.63 -16.34 -15.27
C VAL A 255 -4.92 -17.63 -14.88
N ALA A 256 -5.35 -18.26 -13.80
CA ALA A 256 -4.78 -19.54 -13.37
C ALA A 256 -4.98 -20.67 -14.40
N GLU A 257 -6.14 -20.72 -15.06
CA GLU A 257 -6.45 -21.68 -16.11
C GLU A 257 -5.56 -21.47 -17.34
N TYR A 258 -5.53 -20.23 -17.85
CA TYR A 258 -4.87 -19.94 -19.12
C TYR A 258 -3.35 -19.82 -19.02
N ARG A 259 -2.78 -19.50 -17.87
CA ARG A 259 -1.33 -19.63 -17.64
C ARG A 259 -0.87 -21.06 -17.80
N ARG A 260 -1.63 -22.06 -17.32
CA ARG A 260 -1.33 -23.49 -17.51
C ARG A 260 -1.44 -23.90 -18.98
N LYS A 261 -2.51 -23.45 -19.68
CA LYS A 261 -2.67 -23.72 -21.11
C LYS A 261 -1.53 -23.11 -21.95
N LEU A 262 -1.16 -21.86 -21.63
CA LEU A 262 -0.06 -21.15 -22.28
C LEU A 262 1.28 -21.88 -22.08
N ALA A 263 1.58 -22.31 -20.86
CA ALA A 263 2.78 -23.08 -20.57
C ALA A 263 2.84 -24.38 -21.39
N ASN A 264 1.73 -25.13 -21.46
CA ASN A 264 1.66 -26.37 -22.24
C ASN A 264 1.75 -26.15 -23.77
N ALA A 265 1.39 -24.96 -24.24
CA ALA A 265 1.49 -24.63 -25.68
C ALA A 265 2.89 -24.18 -26.10
N LEU A 266 3.72 -23.76 -25.14
CA LEU A 266 5.09 -23.28 -25.39
C LEU A 266 6.17 -24.36 -25.20
N PHE A 267 5.85 -25.47 -24.53
CA PHE A 267 6.73 -26.60 -24.22
C PHE A 267 6.13 -27.93 -24.62
#